data_655c20efb761fe1e2cd63aefe6c612a8
#
_entry.id   655c20efb761fe1e2cd63aefe6c612a8
#
_cell.length_a   1.000
_cell.length_b   1.000
_cell.length_c   1.000
_cell.angle_alpha   90.00
_cell.angle_beta   90.00
_cell.angle_gamma   90.00
#
_symmetry.space_group_name_H-M   'P 1'
#
loop_
_entity.id
_entity.type
_entity.pdbx_description
1 polymer ?
#
loop_
_entity_poly.entity_id
_entity_poly.type
_entity_poly.pdbx_seq_one_letter_code
_entity_poly.pdbx_strand_id
1 'polypeptide(L)'
;SSFDAALERGCQVMALCTGGELRQRAERKGQPVWVFQHTGQPRTAIPYSFGMLLALVCRLGLARVEESELQETFSVLREGREQLSAAAELSVNPAKRLAGQLLNRNVVIFAAGELEVIARRWKTQINELAKAWAVFEGLPESNHNTLAGLEFPESLLERTSALFLRSGLDHPRNALRLTATQQAFMMAGTGVDAVHARGQSRLAQMWSLLQFGDYVSYYLALDYGVDPTPVDALTRLKASLAAVK
;
A
#
# COMPACT_ATOMS: atom_id res chain seq x y z
N SER A 1 6.95 -17.06 20.70
CA SER A 1 6.76 -15.96 19.69
C SER A 1 7.87 -15.99 18.66
N SER A 2 7.71 -15.29 17.54
CA SER A 2 8.78 -15.16 16.52
C SER A 2 10.07 -14.56 17.10
N PHE A 3 9.94 -13.65 18.06
CA PHE A 3 11.07 -13.05 18.78
C PHE A 3 11.88 -14.11 19.55
N ASP A 4 11.22 -14.97 20.33
CA ASP A 4 11.89 -16.02 21.10
C ASP A 4 12.53 -17.05 20.17
N ALA A 5 11.82 -17.49 19.13
CA ALA A 5 12.33 -18.44 18.14
C ALA A 5 13.57 -17.91 17.39
N ALA A 6 13.64 -16.61 17.13
CA ALA A 6 14.82 -15.99 16.51
C ALA A 6 16.02 -16.04 17.46
N LEU A 7 15.84 -15.73 18.75
CA LEU A 7 16.89 -15.81 19.76
C LEU A 7 17.37 -17.25 19.96
N GLU A 8 16.46 -18.22 20.04
CA GLU A 8 16.80 -19.66 20.17
C GLU A 8 17.62 -20.16 18.98
N ARG A 9 17.44 -19.58 17.79
CA ARG A 9 18.23 -19.87 16.58
C ARG A 9 19.54 -19.09 16.49
N GLY A 10 19.89 -18.32 17.53
CA GLY A 10 21.12 -17.52 17.55
C GLY A 10 21.08 -16.30 16.61
N CYS A 11 19.91 -15.86 16.16
CA CYS A 11 19.80 -14.66 15.34
C CYS A 11 20.11 -13.41 16.15
N GLN A 12 20.74 -12.42 15.50
CA GLN A 12 20.79 -11.07 16.05
C GLN A 12 19.41 -10.43 15.89
N VAL A 13 18.84 -9.94 16.99
CA VAL A 13 17.48 -9.45 17.04
C VAL A 13 17.47 -7.99 17.50
N MET A 14 16.66 -7.19 16.84
CA MET A 14 16.35 -5.82 17.26
C MET A 14 14.82 -5.65 17.29
N ALA A 15 14.31 -5.01 18.31
CA ALA A 15 12.89 -4.67 18.39
C ALA A 15 12.63 -3.25 17.92
N LEU A 16 11.62 -3.10 17.05
CA LEU A 16 11.07 -1.82 16.61
C LEU A 16 9.60 -1.78 17.00
N CYS A 17 9.23 -0.91 17.93
CA CYS A 17 7.88 -0.93 18.51
C CYS A 17 7.49 0.42 19.12
N THR A 18 6.21 0.56 19.45
CA THR A 18 5.69 1.70 20.21
C THR A 18 5.74 1.48 21.74
N GLY A 19 6.14 0.27 22.17
CA GLY A 19 6.18 -0.13 23.58
C GLY A 19 5.66 -1.57 23.77
N GLY A 20 5.00 -1.78 24.92
CA GLY A 20 4.30 -3.04 25.22
C GLY A 20 5.24 -4.22 25.53
N GLU A 21 4.68 -5.43 25.40
CA GLU A 21 5.36 -6.69 25.75
C GLU A 21 6.63 -6.93 24.94
N LEU A 22 6.65 -6.56 23.64
CA LEU A 22 7.85 -6.75 22.81
C LEU A 22 9.02 -5.92 23.33
N ARG A 23 8.78 -4.65 23.71
CA ARG A 23 9.79 -3.79 24.31
C ARG A 23 10.36 -4.43 25.59
N GLN A 24 9.49 -4.80 26.51
CA GLN A 24 9.89 -5.40 27.79
C GLN A 24 10.69 -6.68 27.62
N ARG A 25 10.29 -7.54 26.68
CA ARG A 25 11.04 -8.79 26.38
C ARG A 25 12.41 -8.51 25.80
N ALA A 26 12.50 -7.59 24.85
CA ALA A 26 13.76 -7.24 24.23
C ALA A 26 14.73 -6.64 25.27
N GLU A 27 14.27 -5.70 26.09
CA GLU A 27 15.06 -5.10 27.17
C GLU A 27 15.54 -6.17 28.18
N ARG A 28 14.66 -7.08 28.65
CA ARG A 28 15.04 -8.19 29.53
C ARG A 28 16.07 -9.14 28.94
N LYS A 29 16.09 -9.30 27.61
CA LYS A 29 17.04 -10.15 26.89
C LYS A 29 18.27 -9.39 26.39
N GLY A 30 18.45 -8.11 26.80
CA GLY A 30 19.57 -7.27 26.40
C GLY A 30 19.62 -6.96 24.90
N GLN A 31 18.49 -7.04 24.20
CA GLN A 31 18.43 -6.80 22.78
C GLN A 31 18.17 -5.30 22.48
N PRO A 32 18.76 -4.74 21.40
CA PRO A 32 18.50 -3.36 21.00
C PRO A 32 17.01 -3.10 20.75
N VAL A 33 16.53 -1.94 21.22
CA VAL A 33 15.14 -1.51 21.04
C VAL A 33 15.12 -0.09 20.50
N TRP A 34 14.41 0.09 19.40
CA TRP A 34 14.04 1.43 18.92
C TRP A 34 12.55 1.65 19.18
N VAL A 35 12.26 2.68 19.96
CA VAL A 35 10.89 3.05 20.31
C VAL A 35 10.48 4.30 19.56
N PHE A 36 9.28 4.29 18.97
CA PHE A 36 8.66 5.49 18.42
C PHE A 36 7.28 5.73 19.03
N GLN A 37 6.86 6.96 19.08
CA GLN A 37 5.53 7.31 19.58
C GLN A 37 4.54 7.38 18.41
N HIS A 38 3.42 6.68 18.55
CA HIS A 38 2.34 6.70 17.60
C HIS A 38 1.02 6.38 18.30
N THR A 39 0.05 7.28 18.20
CA THR A 39 -1.26 7.14 18.82
C THR A 39 -2.38 6.80 17.83
N GLY A 40 -2.06 6.80 16.53
CA GLY A 40 -3.01 6.50 15.47
C GLY A 40 -3.16 4.99 15.20
N GLN A 41 -3.93 4.69 14.19
CA GLN A 41 -4.07 3.31 13.72
C GLN A 41 -2.74 2.79 13.14
N PRO A 42 -2.42 1.48 13.29
CA PRO A 42 -1.15 0.91 12.80
C PRO A 42 -0.85 1.22 11.32
N ARG A 43 -1.87 1.29 10.48
CA ARG A 43 -1.74 1.63 9.06
C ARG A 43 -1.16 3.03 8.79
N THR A 44 -1.25 3.95 9.76
CA THR A 44 -0.68 5.30 9.66
C THR A 44 0.75 5.38 10.23
N ALA A 45 1.25 4.29 10.83
CA ALA A 45 2.62 4.20 11.37
C ALA A 45 3.67 3.81 10.31
N ILE A 46 3.28 3.56 9.05
CA ILE A 46 4.22 3.07 8.03
C ILE A 46 5.45 3.98 7.82
N PRO A 47 5.36 5.33 7.88
CA PRO A 47 6.55 6.17 7.74
C PRO A 47 7.59 5.90 8.83
N TYR A 48 7.15 5.65 10.06
CA TYR A 48 8.05 5.29 11.17
C TYR A 48 8.68 3.91 10.95
N SER A 49 7.84 2.89 10.69
CA SER A 49 8.32 1.52 10.53
C SER A 49 9.27 1.40 9.35
N PHE A 50 8.91 1.97 8.20
CA PHE A 50 9.75 1.95 7.01
C PHE A 50 11.03 2.76 7.20
N GLY A 51 10.94 4.00 7.69
CA GLY A 51 12.10 4.88 7.84
C GLY A 51 13.13 4.32 8.83
N MET A 52 12.67 3.75 9.95
CA MET A 52 13.58 3.14 10.93
C MET A 52 14.19 1.84 10.41
N LEU A 53 13.45 0.99 9.70
CA LEU A 53 14.01 -0.20 9.05
C LEU A 53 14.99 0.17 7.95
N LEU A 54 14.70 1.17 7.14
CA LEU A 54 15.61 1.68 6.12
C LEU A 54 16.91 2.20 6.77
N ALA A 55 16.80 3.00 7.83
CA ALA A 55 17.96 3.48 8.58
C ALA A 55 18.79 2.33 9.15
N LEU A 56 18.14 1.27 9.65
CA LEU A 56 18.83 0.08 10.17
C LEU A 56 19.61 -0.62 9.05
N VAL A 57 18.98 -0.97 7.94
CA VAL A 57 19.64 -1.71 6.86
C VAL A 57 20.75 -0.89 6.19
N CYS A 58 20.61 0.44 6.11
CA CYS A 58 21.66 1.33 5.64
C CYS A 58 22.86 1.36 6.60
N ARG A 59 22.63 1.44 7.93
CA ARG A 59 23.70 1.40 8.93
C ARG A 59 24.43 0.07 8.99
N LEU A 60 23.76 -1.02 8.64
CA LEU A 60 24.36 -2.34 8.51
C LEU A 60 25.09 -2.55 7.17
N GLY A 61 25.06 -1.56 6.27
CA GLY A 61 25.66 -1.66 4.93
C GLY A 61 24.92 -2.63 3.98
N LEU A 62 23.68 -3.01 4.31
CA LEU A 62 22.85 -3.93 3.52
C LEU A 62 22.05 -3.20 2.42
N ALA A 63 21.89 -1.90 2.56
CA ALA A 63 21.27 -1.04 1.56
C ALA A 63 21.99 0.31 1.53
N ARG A 64 21.84 1.02 0.41
CA ARG A 64 22.31 2.40 0.25
C ARG A 64 21.20 3.23 -0.32
N VAL A 65 20.96 4.38 0.29
CA VAL A 65 20.05 5.43 -0.19
C VAL A 65 20.82 6.73 -0.15
N GLU A 66 20.85 7.45 -1.27
CA GLU A 66 21.51 8.74 -1.34
C GLU A 66 20.65 9.83 -0.70
N GLU A 67 21.30 10.83 -0.12
CA GLU A 67 20.59 11.97 0.49
C GLU A 67 19.68 12.67 -0.54
N SER A 68 20.10 12.74 -1.80
CA SER A 68 19.30 13.30 -2.88
C SER A 68 17.99 12.55 -3.13
N GLU A 69 17.99 11.23 -3.01
CA GLU A 69 16.77 10.40 -3.15
C GLU A 69 15.79 10.64 -1.99
N LEU A 70 16.31 10.84 -0.77
CA LEU A 70 15.49 11.19 0.39
C LEU A 70 14.88 12.58 0.22
N GLN A 71 15.67 13.58 -0.19
CA GLN A 71 15.18 14.94 -0.40
C GLN A 71 14.16 15.00 -1.53
N GLU A 72 14.40 14.29 -2.63
CA GLU A 72 13.41 14.15 -3.71
C GLU A 72 12.11 13.53 -3.18
N THR A 73 12.20 12.44 -2.42
CA THR A 73 11.02 11.78 -1.84
C THR A 73 10.22 12.74 -0.98
N PHE A 74 10.88 13.52 -0.13
CA PHE A 74 10.21 14.52 0.70
C PHE A 74 9.57 15.64 -0.13
N SER A 75 10.22 16.09 -1.21
CA SER A 75 9.65 17.09 -2.12
C SER A 75 8.37 16.58 -2.78
N VAL A 76 8.43 15.38 -3.38
CA VAL A 76 7.29 14.74 -4.02
C VAL A 76 6.12 14.54 -3.05
N LEU A 77 6.39 14.15 -1.81
CA LEU A 77 5.37 13.98 -0.78
C LEU A 77 4.75 15.31 -0.32
N ARG A 78 5.53 16.39 -0.19
CA ARG A 78 5.01 17.73 0.15
C ARG A 78 4.10 18.27 -0.95
N GLU A 79 4.54 18.20 -2.19
CA GLU A 79 3.75 18.61 -3.37
C GLU A 79 2.45 17.78 -3.46
N GLY A 80 2.58 16.44 -3.27
CA GLY A 80 1.43 15.54 -3.22
C GLY A 80 0.45 15.93 -2.13
N ARG A 81 0.91 16.26 -0.92
CA ARG A 81 0.07 16.70 0.19
C ARG A 81 -0.73 17.97 -0.17
N GLU A 82 -0.11 18.93 -0.85
CA GLU A 82 -0.80 20.16 -1.27
C GLU A 82 -1.87 19.86 -2.32
N GLN A 83 -1.53 19.09 -3.34
CA GLN A 83 -2.44 18.75 -4.44
C GLN A 83 -3.60 17.84 -4.01
N LEU A 84 -3.34 16.91 -3.09
CA LEU A 84 -4.28 15.86 -2.67
C LEU A 84 -5.05 16.21 -1.40
N SER A 85 -4.77 17.34 -0.77
CA SER A 85 -5.39 17.75 0.50
C SER A 85 -6.92 17.89 0.41
N ALA A 86 -7.59 17.85 1.55
CA ALA A 86 -9.04 18.06 1.62
C ALA A 86 -9.45 19.45 1.12
N ALA A 87 -8.57 20.46 1.26
CA ALA A 87 -8.81 21.83 0.81
C ALA A 87 -8.72 22.00 -0.71
N ALA A 88 -8.03 21.10 -1.43
CA ALA A 88 -7.94 21.16 -2.87
C ALA A 88 -9.31 20.83 -3.52
N GLU A 89 -9.74 21.63 -4.46
CA GLU A 89 -11.02 21.43 -5.16
C GLU A 89 -11.07 20.10 -5.92
N LEU A 90 -12.27 19.54 -6.09
CA LEU A 90 -12.50 18.29 -6.82
C LEU A 90 -11.92 18.35 -8.25
N SER A 91 -12.06 19.47 -8.92
CA SER A 91 -11.62 19.71 -10.31
C SER A 91 -10.11 19.49 -10.50
N VAL A 92 -9.30 19.79 -9.47
CA VAL A 92 -7.84 19.73 -9.52
C VAL A 92 -7.24 18.62 -8.65
N ASN A 93 -8.06 17.94 -7.83
CA ASN A 93 -7.60 16.86 -6.96
C ASN A 93 -7.83 15.49 -7.64
N PRO A 94 -6.77 14.86 -8.18
CA PRO A 94 -6.90 13.59 -8.88
C PRO A 94 -7.32 12.43 -7.99
N ALA A 95 -7.01 12.46 -6.68
CA ALA A 95 -7.42 11.39 -5.76
C ALA A 95 -8.92 11.43 -5.47
N LYS A 96 -9.51 12.62 -5.34
CA LYS A 96 -10.98 12.76 -5.21
C LYS A 96 -11.70 12.28 -6.47
N ARG A 97 -11.17 12.63 -7.65
CA ARG A 97 -11.75 12.18 -8.92
C ARG A 97 -11.69 10.68 -9.08
N LEU A 98 -10.52 10.07 -8.79
CA LEU A 98 -10.39 8.62 -8.87
C LEU A 98 -11.30 7.93 -7.85
N ALA A 99 -11.40 8.41 -6.62
CA ALA A 99 -12.30 7.86 -5.61
C ALA A 99 -13.75 7.80 -6.13
N GLY A 100 -14.26 8.90 -6.71
CA GLY A 100 -15.59 8.92 -7.31
C GLY A 100 -15.77 7.93 -8.47
N GLN A 101 -14.73 7.66 -9.27
CA GLN A 101 -14.76 6.65 -10.33
C GLN A 101 -14.80 5.22 -9.78
N LEU A 102 -14.24 5.00 -8.58
CA LEU A 102 -14.22 3.68 -7.91
C LEU A 102 -15.49 3.39 -7.11
N LEU A 103 -16.37 4.36 -6.93
CA LEU A 103 -17.60 4.19 -6.15
C LEU A 103 -18.48 3.11 -6.78
N ASN A 104 -18.91 2.13 -5.95
CA ASN A 104 -19.72 0.98 -6.36
C ASN A 104 -19.05 0.05 -7.40
N ARG A 105 -17.71 0.05 -7.46
CA ARG A 105 -16.92 -0.81 -8.33
C ARG A 105 -16.17 -1.87 -7.54
N ASN A 106 -15.96 -3.03 -8.18
CA ASN A 106 -14.97 -4.00 -7.73
C ASN A 106 -13.59 -3.52 -8.18
N VAL A 107 -12.70 -3.20 -7.24
CA VAL A 107 -11.40 -2.59 -7.54
C VAL A 107 -10.32 -3.66 -7.60
N VAL A 108 -9.63 -3.75 -8.73
CA VAL A 108 -8.49 -4.63 -8.95
C VAL A 108 -7.25 -3.78 -9.24
N ILE A 109 -6.20 -3.90 -8.43
CA ILE A 109 -4.99 -3.09 -8.56
C ILE A 109 -3.86 -3.96 -9.12
N PHE A 110 -3.36 -3.60 -10.30
CA PHE A 110 -2.26 -4.28 -10.99
C PHE A 110 -0.95 -3.55 -10.80
N ALA A 111 0.11 -4.31 -10.54
CA ALA A 111 1.47 -3.78 -10.52
C ALA A 111 2.48 -4.87 -10.90
N ALA A 112 3.71 -4.45 -11.15
CA ALA A 112 4.82 -5.35 -11.41
C ALA A 112 6.04 -4.99 -10.54
N GLY A 113 6.86 -5.99 -10.23
CA GLY A 113 8.09 -5.80 -9.50
C GLY A 113 7.89 -5.14 -8.14
N GLU A 114 8.68 -4.12 -7.86
CA GLU A 114 8.63 -3.42 -6.57
C GLU A 114 7.32 -2.66 -6.28
N LEU A 115 6.52 -2.37 -7.31
CA LEU A 115 5.21 -1.75 -7.10
C LEU A 115 4.14 -2.74 -6.62
N GLU A 116 4.38 -4.04 -6.64
CA GLU A 116 3.43 -5.03 -6.13
C GLU A 116 3.12 -4.80 -4.63
N VAL A 117 4.13 -4.43 -3.82
CA VAL A 117 3.91 -4.10 -2.41
C VAL A 117 3.04 -2.85 -2.24
N ILE A 118 3.11 -1.91 -3.17
CA ILE A 118 2.28 -0.71 -3.21
C ILE A 118 0.84 -1.06 -3.61
N ALA A 119 0.66 -1.90 -4.64
CA ALA A 119 -0.67 -2.40 -5.03
C ALA A 119 -1.34 -3.15 -3.87
N ARG A 120 -0.60 -4.00 -3.17
CA ARG A 120 -1.08 -4.68 -1.96
C ARG A 120 -1.49 -3.68 -0.88
N ARG A 121 -0.73 -2.59 -0.69
CA ARG A 121 -1.11 -1.54 0.26
C ARG A 121 -2.40 -0.84 -0.17
N TRP A 122 -2.55 -0.47 -1.44
CA TRP A 122 -3.79 0.14 -1.94
C TRP A 122 -5.00 -0.74 -1.61
N LYS A 123 -4.90 -2.04 -1.92
CA LYS A 123 -5.95 -3.01 -1.56
C LYS A 123 -6.27 -2.95 -0.07
N THR A 124 -5.27 -2.99 0.81
CA THR A 124 -5.50 -2.98 2.25
C THR A 124 -6.10 -1.66 2.73
N GLN A 125 -5.68 -0.52 2.18
CA GLN A 125 -6.21 0.79 2.52
C GLN A 125 -7.68 0.94 2.06
N ILE A 126 -8.02 0.52 0.86
CA ILE A 126 -9.42 0.51 0.39
C ILE A 126 -10.28 -0.36 1.32
N ASN A 127 -9.81 -1.55 1.68
CA ASN A 127 -10.56 -2.43 2.59
C ASN A 127 -10.71 -1.83 4.00
N GLU A 128 -9.65 -1.22 4.55
CA GLU A 128 -9.66 -0.75 5.93
C GLU A 128 -10.29 0.64 6.09
N LEU A 129 -10.10 1.57 5.15
CA LEU A 129 -10.65 2.91 5.22
C LEU A 129 -12.07 2.97 4.62
N ALA A 130 -12.21 2.58 3.37
CA ALA A 130 -13.47 2.68 2.64
C ALA A 130 -14.45 1.55 2.94
N LYS A 131 -14.03 0.50 3.65
CA LYS A 131 -14.83 -0.72 3.93
C LYS A 131 -15.30 -1.41 2.63
N ALA A 132 -14.63 -1.11 1.52
CA ALA A 132 -14.95 -1.61 0.20
C ALA A 132 -14.09 -2.82 -0.16
N TRP A 133 -14.63 -3.70 -0.99
CA TRP A 133 -13.88 -4.86 -1.49
C TRP A 133 -12.89 -4.41 -2.55
N ALA A 134 -11.63 -4.83 -2.40
CA ALA A 134 -10.59 -4.65 -3.40
C ALA A 134 -9.64 -5.83 -3.39
N VAL A 135 -9.01 -6.11 -4.52
CA VAL A 135 -7.95 -7.11 -4.69
C VAL A 135 -6.73 -6.49 -5.37
N PHE A 136 -5.60 -7.16 -5.32
CA PHE A 136 -4.42 -6.77 -6.08
C PHE A 136 -3.87 -7.97 -6.84
N GLU A 137 -3.23 -7.70 -7.98
CA GLU A 137 -2.67 -8.69 -8.89
C GLU A 137 -1.24 -8.28 -9.26
N GLY A 138 -0.32 -9.23 -9.11
CA GLY A 138 1.09 -9.05 -9.48
C GLY A 138 1.40 -9.61 -10.87
N LEU A 139 2.16 -8.86 -11.65
CA LEU A 139 2.70 -9.35 -12.91
C LEU A 139 4.13 -9.89 -12.69
N PRO A 140 4.52 -11.02 -13.34
CA PRO A 140 3.84 -11.63 -14.49
C PRO A 140 2.75 -12.65 -14.18
N GLU A 141 2.54 -13.04 -12.91
CA GLU A 141 1.65 -14.15 -12.55
C GLU A 141 0.22 -13.95 -13.05
N SER A 142 -0.34 -12.76 -12.90
CA SER A 142 -1.69 -12.46 -13.38
C SER A 142 -1.87 -12.60 -14.91
N ASN A 143 -0.79 -12.52 -15.69
CA ASN A 143 -0.86 -12.79 -17.11
C ASN A 143 -1.05 -14.28 -17.43
N HIS A 144 -0.74 -15.17 -16.49
CA HIS A 144 -0.87 -16.60 -16.69
C HIS A 144 -2.30 -17.09 -16.39
N ASN A 145 -3.02 -16.45 -15.50
CA ASN A 145 -4.33 -16.90 -15.03
C ASN A 145 -5.44 -15.84 -15.15
N THR A 146 -5.23 -14.63 -14.65
CA THR A 146 -6.28 -13.60 -14.57
C THR A 146 -6.79 -13.18 -15.96
N LEU A 147 -5.91 -13.15 -16.98
CA LEU A 147 -6.33 -12.84 -18.36
C LEU A 147 -7.30 -13.88 -18.94
N ALA A 148 -7.17 -15.14 -18.55
CA ALA A 148 -8.11 -16.19 -18.98
C ALA A 148 -9.50 -16.04 -18.33
N GLY A 149 -9.60 -15.30 -17.22
CA GLY A 149 -10.85 -15.05 -16.51
C GLY A 149 -11.66 -13.84 -17.01
N LEU A 150 -11.30 -13.23 -18.16
CA LEU A 150 -11.96 -12.03 -18.68
C LEU A 150 -13.21 -12.30 -19.54
N GLU A 151 -13.77 -13.50 -19.46
CA GLU A 151 -14.99 -13.85 -20.18
C GLU A 151 -16.23 -13.84 -19.28
N PHE A 152 -16.12 -14.34 -18.05
CA PHE A 152 -17.25 -14.54 -17.15
C PHE A 152 -16.93 -14.23 -15.68
N PRO A 153 -17.94 -13.84 -14.87
CA PRO A 153 -19.26 -13.39 -15.30
C PRO A 153 -19.23 -11.95 -15.83
N GLU A 154 -19.92 -11.67 -16.94
CA GLU A 154 -19.98 -10.34 -17.58
C GLU A 154 -20.40 -9.24 -16.59
N SER A 155 -21.41 -9.51 -15.76
CA SER A 155 -21.91 -8.54 -14.78
C SER A 155 -20.87 -8.13 -13.72
N LEU A 156 -19.85 -8.96 -13.46
CA LEU A 156 -18.73 -8.60 -12.60
C LEU A 156 -17.74 -7.71 -13.35
N LEU A 157 -17.43 -8.07 -14.60
CA LEU A 157 -16.50 -7.33 -15.45
C LEU A 157 -16.98 -5.89 -15.68
N GLU A 158 -18.26 -5.70 -16.00
CA GLU A 158 -18.88 -4.38 -16.17
C GLU A 158 -18.77 -3.48 -14.92
N ARG A 159 -18.76 -4.08 -13.73
CA ARG A 159 -18.63 -3.38 -12.45
C ARG A 159 -17.22 -3.37 -11.89
N THR A 160 -16.25 -3.87 -12.62
CA THR A 160 -14.85 -3.87 -12.21
C THR A 160 -14.14 -2.60 -12.69
N SER A 161 -13.26 -2.08 -11.85
CA SER A 161 -12.26 -1.06 -12.21
C SER A 161 -10.87 -1.64 -12.00
N ALA A 162 -10.14 -1.78 -13.10
CA ALA A 162 -8.76 -2.25 -13.11
C ALA A 162 -7.81 -1.05 -13.09
N LEU A 163 -7.05 -0.90 -12.02
CA LEU A 163 -6.06 0.16 -11.82
C LEU A 163 -4.66 -0.37 -12.04
N PHE A 164 -3.90 0.26 -12.91
CA PHE A 164 -2.53 -0.12 -13.24
C PHE A 164 -1.53 0.86 -12.63
N LEU A 165 -0.76 0.44 -11.63
CA LEU A 165 0.33 1.24 -11.09
C LEU A 165 1.54 1.15 -12.01
N ARG A 166 2.06 2.30 -12.47
CA ARG A 166 3.12 2.41 -13.46
C ARG A 166 4.31 3.18 -12.89
N SER A 167 5.51 2.65 -13.14
CA SER A 167 6.78 3.29 -12.81
C SER A 167 7.54 3.66 -14.08
N GLY A 168 8.25 4.78 -14.05
CA GLY A 168 9.26 5.09 -15.08
C GLY A 168 10.47 4.16 -15.02
N LEU A 169 10.61 3.39 -13.94
CA LEU A 169 11.67 2.42 -13.70
C LEU A 169 11.23 0.96 -13.92
N ASP A 170 10.04 0.75 -14.44
CA ASP A 170 9.56 -0.59 -14.77
C ASP A 170 10.53 -1.29 -15.74
N HIS A 171 10.86 -2.55 -15.46
CA HIS A 171 11.56 -3.36 -16.44
C HIS A 171 10.80 -3.36 -17.76
N PRO A 172 11.45 -3.20 -18.94
CA PRO A 172 10.75 -3.04 -20.23
C PRO A 172 9.72 -4.13 -20.53
N ARG A 173 10.02 -5.39 -20.16
CA ARG A 173 9.05 -6.48 -20.29
C ARG A 173 7.84 -6.34 -19.39
N ASN A 174 8.00 -5.83 -18.17
CA ASN A 174 6.89 -5.57 -17.26
C ASN A 174 6.05 -4.40 -17.76
N ALA A 175 6.66 -3.34 -18.25
CA ALA A 175 5.96 -2.23 -18.88
C ALA A 175 5.08 -2.68 -20.07
N LEU A 176 5.62 -3.56 -20.92
CA LEU A 176 4.88 -4.16 -22.03
C LEU A 176 3.72 -5.04 -21.52
N ARG A 177 3.96 -5.90 -20.52
CA ARG A 177 2.93 -6.74 -19.91
C ARG A 177 1.79 -5.92 -19.32
N LEU A 178 2.11 -4.88 -18.55
CA LEU A 178 1.11 -3.96 -17.98
C LEU A 178 0.25 -3.34 -19.08
N THR A 179 0.87 -2.88 -20.17
CA THR A 179 0.14 -2.30 -21.31
C THR A 179 -0.77 -3.31 -21.99
N ALA A 180 -0.28 -4.54 -22.27
CA ALA A 180 -1.07 -5.58 -22.90
C ALA A 180 -2.24 -6.05 -22.00
N THR A 181 -1.99 -6.18 -20.68
CA THR A 181 -3.03 -6.51 -19.71
C THR A 181 -4.09 -5.43 -19.64
N GLN A 182 -3.68 -4.16 -19.60
CA GLN A 182 -4.59 -3.02 -19.64
C GLN A 182 -5.50 -3.04 -20.86
N GLN A 183 -4.94 -3.32 -22.04
CA GLN A 183 -5.72 -3.44 -23.27
C GLN A 183 -6.73 -4.60 -23.22
N ALA A 184 -6.32 -5.76 -22.69
CA ALA A 184 -7.22 -6.91 -22.56
C ALA A 184 -8.42 -6.59 -21.65
N PHE A 185 -8.19 -5.93 -20.50
CA PHE A 185 -9.27 -5.49 -19.61
C PHE A 185 -10.19 -4.47 -20.29
N MET A 186 -9.64 -3.51 -21.02
CA MET A 186 -10.45 -2.56 -21.80
C MET A 186 -11.34 -3.26 -22.83
N MET A 187 -10.79 -4.25 -23.55
CA MET A 187 -11.55 -5.03 -24.53
C MET A 187 -12.64 -5.89 -23.90
N ALA A 188 -12.44 -6.33 -22.66
CA ALA A 188 -13.44 -7.06 -21.87
C ALA A 188 -14.52 -6.14 -21.26
N GLY A 189 -14.52 -4.84 -21.56
CA GLY A 189 -15.54 -3.89 -21.08
C GLY A 189 -15.39 -3.44 -19.64
N THR A 190 -14.25 -3.69 -18.99
CA THR A 190 -13.99 -3.19 -17.63
C THR A 190 -13.59 -1.72 -17.65
N GLY A 191 -13.87 -0.99 -16.58
CA GLY A 191 -13.27 0.33 -16.35
C GLY A 191 -11.76 0.18 -16.13
N VAL A 192 -10.95 0.95 -16.84
CA VAL A 192 -9.49 0.85 -16.77
C VAL A 192 -8.86 2.21 -16.56
N ASP A 193 -7.92 2.31 -15.62
CA ASP A 193 -7.13 3.53 -15.43
C ASP A 193 -5.66 3.17 -15.10
N ALA A 194 -4.75 4.10 -15.35
CA ALA A 194 -3.34 3.98 -15.04
C ALA A 194 -2.88 5.11 -14.13
N VAL A 195 -2.21 4.76 -13.03
CA VAL A 195 -1.65 5.71 -12.08
C VAL A 195 -0.14 5.69 -12.17
N HIS A 196 0.42 6.80 -12.62
CA HIS A 196 1.87 6.92 -12.82
C HIS A 196 2.54 7.45 -11.55
N ALA A 197 3.65 6.80 -11.19
CA ALA A 197 4.53 7.25 -10.12
C ALA A 197 5.15 8.61 -10.44
N ARG A 198 5.46 9.39 -9.40
CA ARG A 198 6.14 10.69 -9.49
C ARG A 198 7.53 10.58 -8.89
N GLY A 199 8.45 11.38 -9.40
CA GLY A 199 9.87 11.37 -9.04
C GLY A 199 10.72 10.52 -9.97
N GLN A 200 12.03 10.59 -9.80
CA GLN A 200 13.02 9.88 -10.62
C GLN A 200 13.60 8.68 -9.88
N SER A 201 13.79 8.82 -8.55
CA SER A 201 14.31 7.73 -7.72
C SER A 201 13.22 6.70 -7.43
N ARG A 202 13.65 5.47 -7.21
CA ARG A 202 12.77 4.35 -6.83
C ARG A 202 11.97 4.68 -5.58
N LEU A 203 12.64 5.26 -4.59
CA LEU A 203 12.02 5.63 -3.33
C LEU A 203 10.91 6.67 -3.53
N ALA A 204 11.17 7.75 -4.27
CA ALA A 204 10.18 8.78 -4.57
C ALA A 204 8.98 8.20 -5.33
N GLN A 205 9.22 7.34 -6.33
CA GLN A 205 8.15 6.72 -7.10
C GLN A 205 7.24 5.82 -6.25
N MET A 206 7.83 4.97 -5.42
CA MET A 206 7.04 4.11 -4.52
C MET A 206 6.23 4.93 -3.52
N TRP A 207 6.84 5.94 -2.90
CA TRP A 207 6.15 6.76 -1.90
C TRP A 207 5.09 7.69 -2.51
N SER A 208 5.27 8.16 -3.74
CA SER A 208 4.24 8.95 -4.44
C SER A 208 2.96 8.15 -4.68
N LEU A 209 3.10 6.89 -5.14
CA LEU A 209 1.96 6.01 -5.34
C LEU A 209 1.33 5.57 -4.02
N LEU A 210 2.14 5.33 -2.98
CA LEU A 210 1.65 5.01 -1.65
C LEU A 210 0.77 6.14 -1.12
N GLN A 211 1.27 7.37 -1.14
CA GLN A 211 0.52 8.55 -0.68
C GLN A 211 -0.76 8.74 -1.48
N PHE A 212 -0.69 8.63 -2.81
CA PHE A 212 -1.85 8.80 -3.66
C PHE A 212 -2.94 7.78 -3.34
N GLY A 213 -2.59 6.50 -3.17
CA GLY A 213 -3.52 5.43 -2.80
C GLY A 213 -4.16 5.62 -1.42
N ASP A 214 -3.39 6.13 -0.46
CA ASP A 214 -3.92 6.46 0.87
C ASP A 214 -4.99 7.57 0.78
N TYR A 215 -4.76 8.62 -0.03
CA TYR A 215 -5.75 9.67 -0.27
C TYR A 215 -6.98 9.16 -1.04
N VAL A 216 -6.79 8.35 -2.10
CA VAL A 216 -7.91 7.72 -2.83
C VAL A 216 -8.78 6.92 -1.90
N SER A 217 -8.17 6.07 -1.06
CA SER A 217 -8.90 5.22 -0.11
C SER A 217 -9.65 6.04 0.94
N TYR A 218 -9.08 7.15 1.38
CA TYR A 218 -9.70 8.09 2.30
C TYR A 218 -10.92 8.77 1.67
N TYR A 219 -10.78 9.30 0.45
CA TYR A 219 -11.90 9.94 -0.25
C TYR A 219 -13.00 8.95 -0.62
N LEU A 220 -12.65 7.73 -1.01
CA LEU A 220 -13.62 6.68 -1.26
C LEU A 220 -14.43 6.34 0.00
N ALA A 221 -13.80 6.39 1.20
CA ALA A 221 -14.52 6.24 2.46
C ALA A 221 -15.57 7.36 2.65
N LEU A 222 -15.21 8.60 2.33
CA LEU A 222 -16.13 9.73 2.42
C LEU A 222 -17.28 9.61 1.41
N ASP A 223 -16.98 9.17 0.19
CA ASP A 223 -17.98 8.94 -0.87
C ASP A 223 -18.98 7.83 -0.49
N TYR A 224 -18.53 6.82 0.28
CA TYR A 224 -19.41 5.80 0.86
C TYR A 224 -20.11 6.27 2.16
N GLY A 225 -19.79 7.45 2.68
CA GLY A 225 -20.34 7.96 3.94
C GLY A 225 -19.91 7.17 5.17
N VAL A 226 -18.74 6.53 5.14
CA VAL A 226 -18.23 5.71 6.26
C VAL A 226 -17.06 6.41 6.97
N ASP A 227 -16.97 6.23 8.30
CA ASP A 227 -15.81 6.69 9.06
C ASP A 227 -14.58 5.84 8.68
N PRO A 228 -13.51 6.43 8.15
CA PRO A 228 -12.29 5.69 7.80
C PRO A 228 -11.55 5.15 9.02
N THR A 229 -11.78 5.68 10.22
CA THR A 229 -10.94 5.40 11.41
C THR A 229 -11.17 4.02 12.02
N PRO A 230 -12.39 3.60 12.43
CA PRO A 230 -12.60 2.33 13.09
C PRO A 230 -12.54 1.17 12.10
N VAL A 231 -12.16 -0.01 12.59
CA VAL A 231 -12.21 -1.27 11.84
C VAL A 231 -12.89 -2.33 12.72
N ASP A 232 -14.19 -2.17 12.91
CA ASP A 232 -14.99 -2.97 13.84
C ASP A 232 -14.94 -4.46 13.55
N ALA A 233 -14.88 -4.86 12.27
CA ALA A 233 -14.74 -6.25 11.88
C ALA A 233 -13.47 -6.88 12.46
N LEU A 234 -12.34 -6.17 12.43
CA LEU A 234 -11.08 -6.66 13.02
C LEU A 234 -11.13 -6.67 14.54
N THR A 235 -11.82 -5.70 15.15
CA THR A 235 -12.01 -5.66 16.61
C THR A 235 -12.83 -6.86 17.08
N ARG A 236 -13.92 -7.17 16.39
CA ARG A 236 -14.76 -8.36 16.67
C ARG A 236 -13.96 -9.66 16.48
N LEU A 237 -13.21 -9.80 15.39
CA LEU A 237 -12.37 -10.97 15.15
C LEU A 237 -11.35 -11.17 16.27
N LYS A 238 -10.64 -10.11 16.69
CA LYS A 238 -9.67 -10.17 17.79
C LYS A 238 -10.33 -10.61 19.11
N ALA A 239 -11.50 -10.09 19.41
CA ALA A 239 -12.26 -10.49 20.60
C ALA A 239 -12.64 -11.97 20.56
N SER A 240 -13.10 -12.47 19.42
CA SER A 240 -13.43 -13.90 19.23
C SER A 240 -12.19 -14.78 19.39
N LEU A 241 -11.04 -14.39 18.82
CA LEU A 241 -9.81 -15.16 18.97
C LEU A 241 -9.28 -15.16 20.42
N ALA A 242 -9.44 -14.06 21.14
CA ALA A 242 -9.03 -13.99 22.54
C ALA A 242 -9.90 -14.83 23.48
N ALA A 243 -11.13 -15.15 23.08
CA ALA A 243 -12.04 -16.02 23.84
C ALA A 243 -11.70 -17.51 23.73
N VAL A 244 -10.91 -17.90 22.75
CA VAL A 244 -10.40 -19.28 22.58
C VAL A 244 -9.03 -19.38 23.24
N LYS A 245 -8.94 -20.16 24.31
CA LYS A 245 -7.68 -20.43 25.03
C LYS A 245 -6.91 -21.58 24.38
#